data_9c4b29a18d82764819b7e38e005f0221
#
_entry.id   9c4b29a18d82764819b7e38e005f0221
#
_cell.length_a   1.000
_cell.length_b   1.000
_cell.length_c   1.000
_cell.angle_alpha   90.00
_cell.angle_beta   90.00
_cell.angle_gamma   90.00
#
_symmetry.space_group_name_H-M   'P 1'
#
loop_
_entity.id
_entity.type
_entity.pdbx_description
1 polymer ?
#
loop_
_entity_poly.entity_id
_entity_poly.type
_entity_poly.pdbx_seq_one_letter_code
_entity_poly.pdbx_strand_id
1 'polypeptide(L)'
;MSGLAMNKTPLFALSALLFMSACDSAPSQTPLSEAPLAGATIGGDFNLTDQDGKKRNFKEFDGSYRLVYFGYTNCPDICTPDMQNLMAGLKAFEKKNPELAAKIQPIFITVDPSRDTSAVLKQFVSAFHPRAIGLTGTDAEIAETSKKFAIYSSRVEGSSPESYLMSHSQTPYLMGPNGEPLAIMPADVPNTEKNEGAPDLVEAELAKWVR
;
A
#
# COMPACT_ATOMS: atom_id res chain seq x y z
N MET A 1 -59.81 -72.44 -26.30
CA MET A 1 -59.45 -71.49 -27.37
C MET A 1 -58.65 -70.42 -26.70
N SER A 2 -57.41 -70.40 -27.05
CA SER A 2 -56.27 -69.71 -26.36
C SER A 2 -56.29 -68.21 -26.59
N GLY A 3 -56.15 -67.43 -25.49
CA GLY A 3 -55.87 -65.99 -25.51
C GLY A 3 -54.51 -65.72 -24.95
N LEU A 4 -53.59 -65.25 -25.83
CA LEU A 4 -52.22 -64.91 -25.49
C LEU A 4 -52.16 -63.59 -24.74
N ALA A 5 -51.67 -63.58 -23.56
CA ALA A 5 -51.42 -62.35 -22.79
C ALA A 5 -50.02 -61.82 -23.19
N MET A 6 -50.00 -60.61 -23.79
CA MET A 6 -48.79 -59.86 -24.07
C MET A 6 -48.31 -59.14 -22.83
N ASN A 7 -47.12 -59.52 -22.33
CA ASN A 7 -46.45 -58.91 -21.19
C ASN A 7 -45.69 -57.68 -21.67
N LYS A 8 -46.06 -56.45 -21.21
CA LYS A 8 -45.41 -55.22 -21.53
C LYS A 8 -44.43 -54.88 -20.37
N THR A 9 -43.17 -55.10 -20.55
CA THR A 9 -42.09 -54.67 -19.66
C THR A 9 -41.81 -53.17 -19.86
N PRO A 10 -41.83 -52.32 -18.84
CA PRO A 10 -41.40 -50.93 -18.99
C PRO A 10 -39.88 -50.86 -18.91
N LEU A 11 -39.28 -50.26 -19.93
CA LEU A 11 -37.86 -49.91 -20.00
C LEU A 11 -37.62 -48.66 -19.15
N PHE A 12 -37.00 -48.83 -17.95
CA PHE A 12 -36.53 -47.71 -17.15
C PHE A 12 -35.26 -47.19 -17.79
N ALA A 13 -35.35 -46.00 -18.44
CA ALA A 13 -34.19 -45.26 -18.89
C ALA A 13 -33.52 -44.57 -17.67
N LEU A 14 -32.38 -45.08 -17.25
CA LEU A 14 -31.55 -44.51 -16.21
C LEU A 14 -30.75 -43.33 -16.79
N SER A 15 -31.28 -42.11 -16.64
CA SER A 15 -30.55 -40.88 -17.02
C SER A 15 -29.46 -40.62 -16.01
N ALA A 16 -28.21 -40.91 -16.36
CA ALA A 16 -27.03 -40.51 -15.60
C ALA A 16 -26.77 -39.01 -15.76
N LEU A 17 -27.09 -38.20 -14.74
CA LEU A 17 -26.67 -36.81 -14.67
C LEU A 17 -25.17 -36.77 -14.35
N LEU A 18 -24.37 -36.47 -15.36
CA LEU A 18 -22.97 -36.08 -15.16
C LEU A 18 -22.93 -34.68 -14.53
N PHE A 19 -22.67 -34.61 -13.22
CA PHE A 19 -22.26 -33.38 -12.59
C PHE A 19 -20.81 -33.05 -13.02
N MET A 20 -20.68 -32.15 -13.98
CA MET A 20 -19.41 -31.50 -14.28
C MET A 20 -19.11 -30.54 -13.14
N SER A 21 -18.29 -30.97 -12.17
CA SER A 21 -17.66 -30.07 -11.21
C SER A 21 -16.69 -29.16 -12.00
N ALA A 22 -17.14 -27.95 -12.35
CA ALA A 22 -16.25 -26.90 -12.77
C ALA A 22 -15.39 -26.55 -11.55
N CYS A 23 -14.13 -27.00 -11.54
CA CYS A 23 -13.12 -26.46 -10.64
C CYS A 23 -12.88 -25.01 -11.08
N ASP A 24 -13.54 -24.09 -10.39
CA ASP A 24 -13.25 -22.67 -10.46
C ASP A 24 -11.89 -22.48 -9.80
N SER A 25 -10.82 -22.58 -10.59
CA SER A 25 -9.47 -22.30 -10.13
C SER A 25 -9.36 -20.79 -9.97
N ALA A 26 -9.61 -20.28 -8.76
CA ALA A 26 -9.26 -18.93 -8.41
C ALA A 26 -7.81 -18.68 -8.86
N PRO A 27 -7.50 -17.54 -9.49
CA PRO A 27 -6.14 -17.24 -9.92
C PRO A 27 -5.20 -17.37 -8.72
N SER A 28 -4.20 -18.24 -8.85
CA SER A 28 -3.19 -18.44 -7.80
C SER A 28 -2.46 -17.12 -7.56
N GLN A 29 -2.64 -16.54 -6.38
CA GLN A 29 -1.91 -15.31 -6.02
C GLN A 29 -0.42 -15.63 -5.86
N THR A 30 0.42 -14.77 -6.44
CA THR A 30 1.88 -14.87 -6.33
C THR A 30 2.30 -14.84 -4.85
N PRO A 31 3.07 -15.83 -4.34
CA PRO A 31 3.51 -15.84 -2.94
C PRO A 31 4.24 -14.55 -2.53
N LEU A 32 4.08 -14.08 -1.27
CA LEU A 32 4.80 -12.90 -0.77
C LEU A 32 6.33 -13.08 -0.79
N SER A 33 6.81 -14.33 -0.74
CA SER A 33 8.23 -14.66 -0.92
C SER A 33 8.78 -14.37 -2.31
N GLU A 34 7.91 -14.16 -3.30
CA GLU A 34 8.26 -13.80 -4.67
C GLU A 34 8.06 -12.31 -4.94
N ALA A 35 7.73 -11.53 -3.89
CA ALA A 35 7.60 -10.08 -4.01
C ALA A 35 8.95 -9.44 -4.40
N PRO A 36 8.95 -8.34 -5.19
CA PRO A 36 10.17 -7.74 -5.72
C PRO A 36 11.22 -7.37 -4.67
N LEU A 37 10.80 -7.06 -3.45
CA LEU A 37 11.70 -6.72 -2.34
C LEU A 37 11.85 -7.84 -1.31
N ALA A 38 11.36 -9.06 -1.60
CA ALA A 38 11.47 -10.19 -0.67
C ALA A 38 12.94 -10.45 -0.31
N GLY A 39 13.23 -10.48 1.00
CA GLY A 39 14.60 -10.66 1.53
C GLY A 39 15.47 -9.39 1.52
N ALA A 40 14.98 -8.25 1.02
CA ALA A 40 15.70 -7.00 1.12
C ALA A 40 15.74 -6.49 2.58
N THR A 41 16.86 -5.85 2.95
CA THR A 41 17.02 -5.21 4.26
C THR A 41 16.50 -3.77 4.19
N ILE A 42 15.19 -3.61 4.02
CA ILE A 42 14.49 -2.33 3.97
C ILE A 42 13.41 -2.32 5.03
N GLY A 43 13.27 -1.23 5.78
CA GLY A 43 12.33 -1.12 6.88
C GLY A 43 12.96 -1.49 8.22
N GLY A 44 12.15 -1.54 9.23
CA GLY A 44 12.55 -1.87 10.61
C GLY A 44 11.95 -0.93 11.65
N ASP A 45 12.23 -1.23 12.90
CA ASP A 45 11.64 -0.53 14.04
C ASP A 45 11.97 0.97 14.02
N PHE A 46 10.94 1.78 14.19
CA PHE A 46 11.04 3.19 14.51
C PHE A 46 10.24 3.52 15.78
N ASN A 47 10.49 4.67 16.37
CA ASN A 47 9.70 5.21 17.46
C ASN A 47 9.48 6.70 17.21
N LEU A 48 8.45 7.00 16.41
CA LEU A 48 8.13 8.35 15.95
C LEU A 48 6.88 8.89 16.66
N THR A 49 6.56 10.16 16.45
CA THR A 49 5.38 10.82 17.01
C THR A 49 4.36 11.04 15.90
N ASP A 50 3.11 10.65 16.11
CA ASP A 50 2.06 10.86 15.12
C ASP A 50 1.47 12.28 15.17
N GLN A 51 0.55 12.55 14.25
CA GLN A 51 -0.14 13.83 14.12
C GLN A 51 -1.03 14.19 15.34
N ASP A 52 -1.29 13.24 16.23
CA ASP A 52 -2.04 13.45 17.47
C ASP A 52 -1.13 13.54 18.71
N GLY A 53 0.20 13.55 18.50
CA GLY A 53 1.21 13.64 19.55
C GLY A 53 1.49 12.32 20.26
N LYS A 54 1.02 11.19 19.77
CA LYS A 54 1.26 9.87 20.36
C LYS A 54 2.55 9.28 19.81
N LYS A 55 3.32 8.62 20.66
CA LYS A 55 4.44 7.78 20.21
C LYS A 55 3.89 6.54 19.51
N ARG A 56 4.46 6.27 18.33
CA ARG A 56 4.11 5.13 17.48
C ARG A 56 5.37 4.34 17.17
N ASN A 57 5.29 3.05 17.24
CA ASN A 57 6.39 2.18 16.81
C ASN A 57 5.96 1.31 15.63
N PHE A 58 6.93 0.80 14.90
CA PHE A 58 6.66 0.06 13.67
C PHE A 58 5.84 -1.22 13.91
N LYS A 59 6.06 -1.89 15.06
CA LYS A 59 5.39 -3.15 15.42
C LYS A 59 3.93 -2.96 15.80
N GLU A 60 3.49 -1.75 16.12
CA GLU A 60 2.06 -1.50 16.37
C GLU A 60 1.18 -1.79 15.13
N PHE A 61 1.80 -1.82 13.96
CA PHE A 61 1.13 -2.11 12.70
C PHE A 61 1.23 -3.59 12.29
N ASP A 62 1.74 -4.48 13.15
CA ASP A 62 1.83 -5.90 12.86
C ASP A 62 0.44 -6.49 12.60
N GLY A 63 0.35 -7.36 11.60
CA GLY A 63 -0.91 -7.86 11.06
C GLY A 63 -1.52 -6.97 9.96
N SER A 64 -0.99 -5.75 9.74
CA SER A 64 -1.44 -4.84 8.67
C SER A 64 -0.33 -4.62 7.65
N TYR A 65 -0.72 -4.45 6.39
CA TYR A 65 0.17 -3.90 5.37
C TYR A 65 0.43 -2.43 5.67
N ARG A 66 1.62 -1.92 5.36
CA ARG A 66 1.96 -0.50 5.51
C ARG A 66 2.29 0.07 4.15
N LEU A 67 1.54 1.09 3.73
CA LEU A 67 1.86 1.90 2.56
C LEU A 67 2.63 3.12 3.04
N VAL A 68 3.96 3.08 2.92
CA VAL A 68 4.87 4.06 3.55
C VAL A 68 5.42 5.00 2.48
N TYR A 69 5.28 6.30 2.71
CA TYR A 69 5.87 7.35 1.88
C TYR A 69 6.64 8.36 2.74
N PHE A 70 7.85 8.71 2.28
CA PHE A 70 8.69 9.75 2.90
C PHE A 70 8.60 11.03 2.08
N GLY A 71 8.37 12.16 2.75
CA GLY A 71 8.23 13.46 2.11
C GLY A 71 8.22 14.59 3.13
N TYR A 72 7.82 15.79 2.71
CA TYR A 72 7.63 16.92 3.61
C TYR A 72 6.50 17.82 3.12
N THR A 73 5.83 18.54 4.05
CA THR A 73 4.59 19.27 3.72
C THR A 73 4.84 20.50 2.87
N ASN A 74 6.01 21.12 2.98
CA ASN A 74 6.41 22.31 2.20
C ASN A 74 7.09 21.94 0.87
N CYS A 75 6.90 20.73 0.36
CA CYS A 75 7.42 20.31 -0.94
C CYS A 75 6.64 21.03 -2.06
N PRO A 76 7.30 21.83 -2.90
CA PRO A 76 6.61 22.60 -3.93
C PRO A 76 6.18 21.76 -5.13
N ASP A 77 6.77 20.57 -5.34
CA ASP A 77 6.66 19.87 -6.60
C ASP A 77 5.94 18.52 -6.50
N ILE A 78 6.55 17.52 -5.87
CA ILE A 78 6.19 16.10 -6.07
C ILE A 78 5.45 15.44 -4.91
N CYS A 79 5.70 15.81 -3.64
CA CYS A 79 5.11 15.10 -2.50
C CYS A 79 3.59 15.15 -2.49
N THR A 80 2.99 16.29 -2.88
CA THR A 80 1.54 16.43 -2.97
C THR A 80 0.95 15.59 -4.10
N PRO A 81 1.44 15.65 -5.36
CA PRO A 81 1.01 14.74 -6.43
C PRO A 81 1.17 13.26 -6.09
N ASP A 82 2.32 12.86 -5.53
CA ASP A 82 2.55 11.46 -5.15
C ASP A 82 1.55 10.99 -4.09
N MET A 83 1.35 11.78 -3.03
CA MET A 83 0.34 11.47 -2.02
C MET A 83 -1.07 11.40 -2.58
N GLN A 84 -1.43 12.29 -3.53
CA GLN A 84 -2.72 12.25 -4.22
C GLN A 84 -2.89 10.95 -4.99
N ASN A 85 -1.90 10.57 -5.79
CA ASN A 85 -1.91 9.37 -6.61
C ASN A 85 -1.96 8.10 -5.75
N LEU A 86 -1.09 7.99 -4.75
CA LEU A 86 -1.07 6.85 -3.83
C LEU A 86 -2.41 6.67 -3.11
N MET A 87 -2.98 7.75 -2.56
CA MET A 87 -4.24 7.68 -1.83
C MET A 87 -5.45 7.51 -2.76
N ALA A 88 -5.40 8.00 -4.00
CA ALA A 88 -6.43 7.75 -5.00
C ALA A 88 -6.41 6.27 -5.45
N GLY A 89 -5.23 5.69 -5.64
CA GLY A 89 -5.07 4.26 -5.92
C GLY A 89 -5.55 3.38 -4.77
N LEU A 90 -5.21 3.74 -3.53
CA LEU A 90 -5.75 3.06 -2.34
C LEU A 90 -7.28 3.13 -2.28
N LYS A 91 -7.88 4.31 -2.50
CA LYS A 91 -9.34 4.47 -2.55
C LYS A 91 -9.99 3.66 -3.68
N ALA A 92 -9.32 3.52 -4.83
CA ALA A 92 -9.80 2.67 -5.92
C ALA A 92 -9.76 1.18 -5.52
N PHE A 93 -8.69 0.75 -4.86
CA PHE A 93 -8.56 -0.59 -4.29
C PHE A 93 -9.63 -0.86 -3.20
N GLU A 94 -9.90 0.10 -2.31
CA GLU A 94 -10.95 0.01 -1.28
C GLU A 94 -12.34 -0.23 -1.85
N LYS A 95 -12.67 0.40 -2.98
CA LYS A 95 -13.96 0.21 -3.64
C LYS A 95 -14.15 -1.21 -4.18
N LYS A 96 -13.06 -1.84 -4.63
CA LYS A 96 -13.07 -3.19 -5.21
C LYS A 96 -12.90 -4.28 -4.14
N ASN A 97 -12.09 -4.01 -3.13
CA ASN A 97 -11.63 -5.00 -2.13
C ASN A 97 -11.69 -4.41 -0.70
N PRO A 98 -12.87 -4.05 -0.17
CA PRO A 98 -12.98 -3.33 1.10
C PRO A 98 -12.37 -4.06 2.29
N GLU A 99 -12.51 -5.37 2.36
CA GLU A 99 -11.95 -6.18 3.46
C GLU A 99 -10.42 -6.24 3.42
N LEU A 100 -9.84 -6.36 2.23
CA LEU A 100 -8.38 -6.36 2.06
C LEU A 100 -7.81 -4.97 2.31
N ALA A 101 -8.45 -3.95 1.80
CA ALA A 101 -8.04 -2.58 1.98
C ALA A 101 -8.08 -2.12 3.45
N ALA A 102 -9.00 -2.66 4.26
CA ALA A 102 -9.04 -2.42 5.70
C ALA A 102 -7.75 -2.84 6.41
N LYS A 103 -7.00 -3.79 5.83
CA LYS A 103 -5.71 -4.25 6.35
C LYS A 103 -4.53 -3.34 5.97
N ILE A 104 -4.75 -2.29 5.16
CA ILE A 104 -3.68 -1.39 4.72
C ILE A 104 -3.67 -0.14 5.60
N GLN A 105 -2.55 0.15 6.24
CA GLN A 105 -2.28 1.39 6.96
C GLN A 105 -1.42 2.32 6.10
N PRO A 106 -1.96 3.43 5.59
CA PRO A 106 -1.14 4.45 4.94
C PRO A 106 -0.37 5.27 5.98
N ILE A 107 0.93 5.45 5.73
CA ILE A 107 1.86 6.13 6.65
C ILE A 107 2.70 7.14 5.84
N PHE A 108 2.63 8.39 6.23
CA PHE A 108 3.52 9.45 5.78
C PHE A 108 4.57 9.72 6.84
N ILE A 109 5.85 9.69 6.50
CA ILE A 109 6.96 10.01 7.42
C ILE A 109 7.65 11.26 6.90
N THR A 110 7.69 12.31 7.73
CA THR A 110 8.38 13.53 7.32
C THR A 110 9.90 13.34 7.25
N VAL A 111 10.51 14.02 6.28
CA VAL A 111 11.97 14.22 6.20
C VAL A 111 12.40 15.61 6.70
N ASP A 112 11.44 16.42 7.14
CA ASP A 112 11.65 17.79 7.61
C ASP A 112 10.92 18.03 8.95
N PRO A 113 11.37 17.39 10.02
CA PRO A 113 10.69 17.47 11.32
C PRO A 113 10.72 18.88 11.92
N SER A 114 11.64 19.74 11.47
CA SER A 114 11.73 21.12 11.94
C SER A 114 10.52 21.97 11.55
N ARG A 115 9.93 21.75 10.38
CA ARG A 115 8.72 22.45 9.89
C ARG A 115 7.45 21.60 10.04
N ASP A 116 7.58 20.29 9.91
CA ASP A 116 6.44 19.37 9.92
C ASP A 116 6.10 18.92 11.36
N THR A 117 5.52 19.85 12.11
CA THR A 117 4.98 19.54 13.44
C THR A 117 3.78 18.58 13.35
N SER A 118 3.40 17.93 14.46
CA SER A 118 2.20 17.10 14.52
C SER A 118 0.95 17.81 14.00
N ALA A 119 0.76 19.10 14.33
CA ALA A 119 -0.39 19.87 13.87
C ALA A 119 -0.37 20.10 12.35
N VAL A 120 0.80 20.38 11.77
CA VAL A 120 0.98 20.54 10.32
C VAL A 120 0.71 19.21 9.61
N LEU A 121 1.28 18.11 10.10
CA LEU A 121 1.04 16.78 9.56
C LEU A 121 -0.42 16.37 9.63
N LYS A 122 -1.13 16.74 10.71
CA LYS A 122 -2.56 16.44 10.84
C LYS A 122 -3.38 17.06 9.69
N GLN A 123 -3.14 18.32 9.39
CA GLN A 123 -3.79 19.00 8.27
C GLN A 123 -3.42 18.34 6.93
N PHE A 124 -2.13 18.05 6.74
CA PHE A 124 -1.62 17.47 5.51
C PHE A 124 -2.23 16.09 5.23
N VAL A 125 -2.03 15.11 6.12
CA VAL A 125 -2.47 13.73 5.85
C VAL A 125 -3.98 13.58 5.76
N SER A 126 -4.75 14.37 6.53
CA SER A 126 -6.21 14.33 6.49
C SER A 126 -6.80 14.79 5.16
N ALA A 127 -6.07 15.60 4.39
CA ALA A 127 -6.50 16.04 3.06
C ALA A 127 -6.49 14.90 2.03
N PHE A 128 -5.71 13.84 2.26
CA PHE A 128 -5.56 12.75 1.30
C PHE A 128 -6.40 11.52 1.65
N HIS A 129 -6.33 11.07 2.92
CA HIS A 129 -7.02 9.85 3.32
C HIS A 129 -7.37 9.86 4.83
N PRO A 130 -8.60 9.47 5.24
CA PRO A 130 -9.03 9.52 6.63
C PRO A 130 -8.24 8.59 7.57
N ARG A 131 -7.65 7.52 7.06
CA ARG A 131 -6.82 6.58 7.81
C ARG A 131 -5.32 6.88 7.73
N ALA A 132 -4.89 7.89 6.96
CA ALA A 132 -3.48 8.22 6.84
C ALA A 132 -2.92 8.72 8.18
N ILE A 133 -1.75 8.19 8.53
CA ILE A 133 -0.99 8.61 9.72
C ILE A 133 0.24 9.39 9.24
N GLY A 134 0.43 10.59 9.81
CA GLY A 134 1.63 11.40 9.60
C GLY A 134 2.55 11.26 10.80
N LEU A 135 3.80 10.90 10.55
CA LEU A 135 4.81 10.66 11.58
C LEU A 135 5.93 11.72 11.50
N THR A 136 6.29 12.24 12.66
CA THR A 136 7.43 13.15 12.86
C THR A 136 8.25 12.69 14.06
N GLY A 137 9.38 13.35 14.31
CA GLY A 137 10.26 13.05 15.44
C GLY A 137 11.36 14.11 15.57
N THR A 138 12.39 13.79 16.31
CA THR A 138 13.64 14.56 16.28
C THR A 138 14.39 14.31 14.97
N ASP A 139 15.30 15.21 14.59
CA ASP A 139 16.18 15.01 13.42
C ASP A 139 16.91 13.66 13.47
N ALA A 140 17.36 13.24 14.66
CA ALA A 140 18.05 11.97 14.84
C ALA A 140 17.11 10.76 14.62
N GLU A 141 15.88 10.80 15.16
CA GLU A 141 14.86 9.73 14.96
C GLU A 141 14.48 9.62 13.48
N ILE A 142 14.32 10.75 12.79
CA ILE A 142 14.01 10.77 11.35
C ILE A 142 15.19 10.26 10.53
N ALA A 143 16.41 10.69 10.80
CA ALA A 143 17.60 10.23 10.09
C ALA A 143 17.83 8.73 10.27
N GLU A 144 17.65 8.19 11.48
CA GLU A 144 17.74 6.75 11.74
C GLU A 144 16.66 5.97 10.98
N THR A 145 15.43 6.46 11.02
CA THR A 145 14.30 5.82 10.31
C THR A 145 14.52 5.85 8.79
N SER A 146 14.90 6.98 8.22
CA SER A 146 15.22 7.14 6.81
C SER A 146 16.29 6.16 6.35
N LYS A 147 17.35 6.00 7.16
CA LYS A 147 18.42 5.03 6.87
C LYS A 147 17.90 3.58 6.81
N LYS A 148 17.03 3.18 7.73
CA LYS A 148 16.42 1.83 7.74
C LYS A 148 15.57 1.58 6.51
N PHE A 149 14.92 2.60 5.98
CA PHE A 149 14.11 2.52 4.75
C PHE A 149 14.90 2.84 3.47
N ALA A 150 16.23 2.95 3.54
CA ALA A 150 17.08 3.33 2.41
C ALA A 150 16.65 4.66 1.75
N ILE A 151 16.11 5.59 2.53
CA ILE A 151 15.70 6.91 2.08
C ILE A 151 16.85 7.89 2.33
N TYR A 152 17.31 8.50 1.25
CA TYR A 152 18.19 9.65 1.33
C TYR A 152 17.38 10.93 1.56
N SER A 153 17.86 11.82 2.41
CA SER A 153 17.33 13.18 2.51
C SER A 153 18.44 14.15 2.88
N SER A 154 18.38 15.36 2.33
CA SER A 154 19.29 16.45 2.67
C SER A 154 18.61 17.79 2.51
N ARG A 155 18.99 18.75 3.34
CA ARG A 155 18.58 20.13 3.22
C ARG A 155 19.31 20.80 2.07
N VAL A 156 18.59 21.53 1.23
CA VAL A 156 19.08 22.37 0.16
C VAL A 156 18.79 23.81 0.56
N GLU A 157 19.84 24.59 0.81
CA GLU A 157 19.70 25.98 1.26
C GLU A 157 19.00 26.84 0.20
N GLY A 158 18.05 27.64 0.66
CA GLY A 158 17.35 28.63 -0.15
C GLY A 158 17.96 30.04 -0.02
N SER A 159 17.20 31.04 -0.41
CA SER A 159 17.61 32.46 -0.32
C SER A 159 17.57 33.01 1.11
N SER A 160 16.91 32.33 2.03
CA SER A 160 16.87 32.63 3.47
C SER A 160 16.87 31.33 4.29
N PRO A 161 17.17 31.40 5.60
CA PRO A 161 17.13 30.21 6.46
C PRO A 161 15.77 29.50 6.48
N GLU A 162 14.68 30.20 6.22
CA GLU A 162 13.31 29.68 6.20
C GLU A 162 12.89 29.14 4.83
N SER A 163 13.62 29.50 3.75
CA SER A 163 13.27 29.18 2.36
C SER A 163 13.97 27.93 1.81
N TYR A 164 14.51 27.07 2.68
CA TYR A 164 15.18 25.84 2.24
C TYR A 164 14.18 24.81 1.68
N LEU A 165 14.72 23.91 0.85
CA LEU A 165 14.03 22.73 0.36
C LEU A 165 14.69 21.47 0.92
N MET A 166 13.95 20.35 0.89
CA MET A 166 14.52 19.03 1.17
C MET A 166 14.64 18.27 -0.14
N SER A 167 15.86 17.84 -0.47
CA SER A 167 16.07 16.81 -1.48
C SER A 167 15.91 15.46 -0.81
N HIS A 168 15.07 14.56 -1.37
CA HIS A 168 14.85 13.24 -0.79
C HIS A 168 14.51 12.20 -1.84
N SER A 169 14.68 10.92 -1.48
CA SER A 169 14.22 9.79 -2.29
C SER A 169 12.68 9.76 -2.35
N GLN A 170 12.13 9.57 -3.54
CA GLN A 170 10.69 9.51 -3.82
C GLN A 170 10.22 8.06 -3.95
N THR A 171 10.54 7.23 -2.98
CA THR A 171 10.32 5.78 -3.05
C THR A 171 9.23 5.37 -2.07
N PRO A 172 7.97 5.21 -2.53
CA PRO A 172 6.93 4.67 -1.67
C PRO A 172 7.09 3.16 -1.55
N TYR A 173 6.87 2.61 -0.35
CA TYR A 173 6.98 1.19 -0.09
C TYR A 173 5.65 0.57 0.30
N LEU A 174 5.39 -0.64 -0.18
CA LEU A 174 4.43 -1.55 0.42
C LEU A 174 5.20 -2.54 1.31
N MET A 175 4.87 -2.51 2.60
CA MET A 175 5.39 -3.46 3.59
C MET A 175 4.31 -4.47 3.92
N GLY A 176 4.68 -5.71 4.13
CA GLY A 176 3.79 -6.80 4.49
C GLY A 176 3.36 -6.80 5.96
N PRO A 177 2.47 -7.74 6.33
CA PRO A 177 1.89 -7.80 7.68
C PRO A 177 2.91 -8.03 8.81
N ASN A 178 4.05 -8.62 8.51
CA ASN A 178 5.13 -8.81 9.49
C ASN A 178 6.20 -7.70 9.41
N GLY A 179 5.95 -6.65 8.63
CA GLY A 179 6.90 -5.56 8.41
C GLY A 179 7.95 -5.82 7.35
N GLU A 180 7.88 -6.94 6.65
CA GLU A 180 8.75 -7.28 5.51
C GLU A 180 8.49 -6.37 4.31
N PRO A 181 9.53 -5.94 3.58
CA PRO A 181 9.35 -5.16 2.36
C PRO A 181 8.82 -6.06 1.24
N LEU A 182 7.78 -5.60 0.53
CA LEU A 182 7.17 -6.34 -0.57
C LEU A 182 7.47 -5.69 -1.93
N ALA A 183 7.17 -4.41 -2.08
CA ALA A 183 7.31 -3.73 -3.35
C ALA A 183 7.61 -2.23 -3.18
N ILE A 184 8.24 -1.65 -4.20
CA ILE A 184 8.19 -0.21 -4.43
C ILE A 184 6.89 0.06 -5.16
N MET A 185 6.10 0.99 -4.62
CA MET A 185 4.86 1.40 -5.24
C MET A 185 5.12 2.36 -6.40
N PRO A 186 4.23 2.36 -7.40
CA PRO A 186 4.30 3.35 -8.47
C PRO A 186 4.33 4.78 -7.93
N ALA A 187 5.28 5.57 -8.41
CA ALA A 187 5.43 6.99 -8.14
C ALA A 187 5.79 7.70 -9.44
N ASP A 188 5.46 8.97 -9.54
CA ASP A 188 5.74 9.74 -10.73
C ASP A 188 7.24 9.98 -10.88
N VAL A 189 7.71 9.96 -12.13
CA VAL A 189 9.12 10.23 -12.44
C VAL A 189 9.20 11.63 -13.04
N PRO A 190 9.90 12.56 -12.38
CA PRO A 190 10.02 13.93 -12.86
C PRO A 190 10.55 14.00 -14.30
N ASN A 191 9.97 14.89 -15.10
CA ASN A 191 10.35 15.15 -16.49
C ASN A 191 10.08 14.00 -17.48
N THR A 192 9.17 13.10 -17.19
CA THR A 192 8.61 12.16 -18.16
C THR A 192 7.25 12.65 -18.66
N GLU A 193 6.81 12.14 -19.82
CA GLU A 193 5.47 12.46 -20.37
C GLU A 193 4.36 11.60 -19.76
N LYS A 194 4.73 10.56 -19.01
CA LYS A 194 3.81 9.60 -18.40
C LYS A 194 3.72 9.84 -16.92
N ASN A 195 2.54 9.66 -16.36
CA ASN A 195 2.36 9.57 -14.91
C ASN A 195 2.59 8.11 -14.50
N GLU A 196 3.84 7.78 -14.15
CA GLU A 196 4.21 6.45 -13.67
C GLU A 196 3.63 6.14 -12.29
N GLY A 197 3.21 7.16 -11.55
CA GLY A 197 2.51 7.04 -10.27
C GLY A 197 0.98 7.02 -10.39
N ALA A 198 0.40 6.88 -11.59
CA ALA A 198 -1.05 6.96 -11.79
C ALA A 198 -1.84 6.04 -10.85
N PRO A 199 -3.02 6.48 -10.37
CA PRO A 199 -3.80 5.74 -9.37
C PRO A 199 -4.19 4.31 -9.77
N ASP A 200 -4.40 4.05 -11.05
CA ASP A 200 -4.70 2.70 -11.58
C ASP A 200 -3.50 1.76 -11.47
N LEU A 201 -2.28 2.27 -11.64
CA LEU A 201 -1.04 1.51 -11.44
C LEU A 201 -0.84 1.19 -9.95
N VAL A 202 -1.10 2.14 -9.06
CA VAL A 202 -1.06 1.93 -7.61
C VAL A 202 -2.09 0.88 -7.18
N GLU A 203 -3.33 0.99 -7.66
CA GLU A 203 -4.40 0.02 -7.38
C GLU A 203 -4.00 -1.38 -7.85
N ALA A 204 -3.48 -1.49 -9.08
CA ALA A 204 -3.03 -2.76 -9.65
C ALA A 204 -1.89 -3.38 -8.85
N GLU A 205 -0.94 -2.57 -8.36
CA GLU A 205 0.16 -3.08 -7.54
C GLU A 205 -0.32 -3.55 -6.16
N LEU A 206 -1.23 -2.82 -5.51
CA LEU A 206 -1.88 -3.28 -4.28
C LEU A 206 -2.60 -4.62 -4.47
N ALA A 207 -3.31 -4.79 -5.59
CA ALA A 207 -4.04 -6.02 -5.90
C ALA A 207 -3.13 -7.25 -6.09
N LYS A 208 -1.86 -7.06 -6.43
CA LYS A 208 -0.89 -8.17 -6.54
C LYS A 208 -0.48 -8.72 -5.17
N TRP A 209 -0.33 -7.86 -4.17
CA TRP A 209 0.37 -8.20 -2.93
C TRP A 209 -0.52 -8.22 -1.70
N VAL A 210 -1.66 -7.52 -1.68
CA VAL A 210 -2.57 -7.47 -0.53
C VAL A 210 -3.57 -8.61 -0.59
N ARG A 211 -3.60 -9.43 0.48
CA ARG A 211 -4.43 -10.64 0.58
C ARG A 211 -4.98 -10.87 1.99
#